data_299f3209c0954f49d69e2724a2f89e41
#
_entry.id   299f3209c0954f49d69e2724a2f89e41
#
_cell.length_a   1.000
_cell.length_b   1.000
_cell.length_c   1.000
_cell.angle_alpha   90.00
_cell.angle_beta   90.00
_cell.angle_gamma   90.00
#
_symmetry.space_group_name_H-M   'P 1'
#
loop_
_entity.id
_entity.type
_entity.pdbx_description
1 polymer ?
#
loop_
_entity_poly.entity_id
_entity_poly.type
_entity_poly.pdbx_seq_one_letter_code
_entity_poly.pdbx_strand_id
1 'polypeptide(L)'
;DMIGGWALDGEQLGVGFTRLAYPFIAGLLLSRVGKLIRLRGAFWLCSLCVVAVLAMPHLGTDRLWLNGLYDAVCIIVLFPLVVAAGAGGKVTDRVSKKVCGFLGDISYPLYITHYPFVYIYTAWVVDTRPAWPEALGYGALVYGGSILLAWLCLRLYDEPVRGWLKRRFMQRKPVQG
;
A
#
# COMPACT_ATOMS: atom_id res chain seq x y z
N ASP A 1 -8.23 20.20 10.27
CA ASP A 1 -7.13 19.29 9.94
C ASP A 1 -7.53 17.87 10.26
N MET A 2 -7.79 17.07 9.24
CA MET A 2 -8.06 15.64 9.40
C MET A 2 -6.76 14.83 9.57
N ILE A 3 -5.84 15.30 10.38
CA ILE A 3 -4.64 14.59 10.77
C ILE A 3 -4.92 13.95 12.12
N GLY A 4 -5.23 12.67 12.13
CA GLY A 4 -5.56 11.95 13.35
C GLY A 4 -5.86 10.48 13.06
N GLY A 5 -6.35 9.75 14.02
CA GLY A 5 -6.64 8.32 13.93
C GLY A 5 -5.51 7.44 14.44
N TRP A 6 -4.57 8.01 15.19
CA TRP A 6 -3.38 7.36 15.72
C TRP A 6 -3.49 6.99 17.21
N ALA A 7 -4.49 7.56 17.92
CA ALA A 7 -4.72 7.30 19.31
C ALA A 7 -6.16 6.80 19.55
N LEU A 8 -6.37 6.13 20.68
CA LEU A 8 -7.68 5.57 21.08
C LEU A 8 -8.58 6.63 21.76
N ASP A 9 -8.42 7.90 21.40
CA ASP A 9 -9.28 8.98 21.85
C ASP A 9 -10.54 9.04 20.99
N GLY A 10 -11.67 9.42 21.57
CA GLY A 10 -12.98 9.37 20.91
C GLY A 10 -13.05 10.15 19.58
N GLU A 11 -12.39 11.32 19.49
CA GLU A 11 -12.32 12.11 18.25
C GLU A 11 -11.44 11.42 17.20
N GLN A 12 -10.31 10.87 17.58
CA GLN A 12 -9.38 10.19 16.69
C GLN A 12 -9.91 8.84 16.21
N LEU A 13 -10.68 8.14 17.03
CA LEU A 13 -11.39 6.93 16.63
C LEU A 13 -12.38 7.20 15.50
N GLY A 14 -13.14 8.29 15.55
CA GLY A 14 -14.05 8.71 14.48
C GLY A 14 -13.33 8.93 13.16
N VAL A 15 -12.19 9.65 13.18
CA VAL A 15 -11.34 9.87 12.00
C VAL A 15 -10.78 8.56 11.48
N GLY A 16 -10.29 7.69 12.36
CA GLY A 16 -9.77 6.36 11.99
C GLY A 16 -10.82 5.49 11.32
N PHE A 17 -12.05 5.46 11.88
CA PHE A 17 -13.18 4.74 11.29
C PHE A 17 -13.55 5.26 9.90
N THR A 18 -13.63 6.57 9.72
CA THR A 18 -13.94 7.18 8.42
C THR A 18 -12.91 6.83 7.37
N ARG A 19 -11.63 6.86 7.73
CA ARG A 19 -10.51 6.48 6.85
C ARG A 19 -10.51 5.00 6.48
N LEU A 20 -10.97 4.13 7.39
CA LEU A 20 -11.05 2.70 7.15
C LEU A 20 -12.32 2.31 6.39
N ALA A 21 -13.48 2.87 6.77
CA ALA A 21 -14.78 2.45 6.27
C ALA A 21 -14.93 2.66 4.77
N TYR A 22 -14.50 3.84 4.28
CA TYR A 22 -14.65 4.16 2.86
C TYR A 22 -13.87 3.19 1.93
N PRO A 23 -12.54 3.02 2.05
CA PRO A 23 -11.80 2.13 1.17
C PRO A 23 -12.22 0.66 1.32
N PHE A 24 -12.63 0.24 2.53
CA PHE A 24 -13.14 -1.11 2.76
C PHE A 24 -14.46 -1.34 2.03
N ILE A 25 -15.44 -0.45 2.17
CA ILE A 25 -16.76 -0.54 1.50
C ILE A 25 -16.59 -0.42 -0.01
N ALA A 26 -15.76 0.52 -0.49
CA ALA A 26 -15.47 0.68 -1.90
C ALA A 26 -14.84 -0.59 -2.51
N GLY A 27 -13.89 -1.21 -1.82
CA GLY A 27 -13.29 -2.48 -2.22
C GLY A 27 -14.30 -3.63 -2.24
N LEU A 28 -15.18 -3.69 -1.25
CA LEU A 28 -16.25 -4.70 -1.17
C LEU A 28 -17.25 -4.55 -2.31
N LEU A 29 -17.69 -3.33 -2.59
CA LEU A 29 -18.60 -3.02 -3.70
C LEU A 29 -17.95 -3.36 -5.04
N LEU A 30 -16.70 -2.96 -5.23
CA LEU A 30 -15.95 -3.25 -6.45
C LEU A 30 -15.85 -4.77 -6.69
N SER A 31 -15.58 -5.55 -5.65
CA SER A 31 -15.52 -7.01 -5.73
C SER A 31 -16.86 -7.64 -6.11
N ARG A 32 -17.98 -7.05 -5.66
CA ARG A 32 -19.35 -7.55 -5.97
C ARG A 32 -19.83 -7.15 -7.35
N VAL A 33 -19.51 -5.94 -7.80
CA VAL A 33 -19.94 -5.45 -9.12
C VAL A 33 -19.30 -6.27 -10.25
N GLY A 34 -18.10 -6.83 -10.04
CA GLY A 34 -17.44 -7.75 -10.97
C GLY A 34 -17.10 -7.15 -12.35
N LYS A 35 -17.47 -5.91 -12.61
CA LYS A 35 -17.17 -5.18 -13.86
C LYS A 35 -15.77 -4.56 -13.75
N LEU A 36 -14.76 -5.39 -13.90
CA LEU A 36 -13.38 -4.95 -13.92
C LEU A 36 -13.02 -4.36 -15.28
N ILE A 37 -12.26 -3.26 -15.26
CA ILE A 37 -11.80 -2.59 -16.48
C ILE A 37 -10.66 -3.40 -17.08
N ARG A 38 -10.87 -4.02 -18.24
CA ARG A 38 -9.86 -4.84 -18.92
C ARG A 38 -8.95 -3.97 -19.78
N LEU A 39 -7.80 -3.60 -19.24
CA LEU A 39 -6.79 -2.81 -19.95
C LEU A 39 -5.54 -3.68 -20.21
N ARG A 40 -4.99 -3.56 -21.44
CA ARG A 40 -3.66 -4.09 -21.75
C ARG A 40 -2.60 -3.21 -21.08
N GLY A 41 -1.65 -3.82 -20.37
CA GLY A 41 -0.62 -3.07 -19.65
C GLY A 41 -1.11 -2.32 -18.40
N ALA A 42 -2.26 -2.73 -17.84
CA ALA A 42 -2.87 -2.10 -16.66
C ALA A 42 -1.87 -1.90 -15.52
N PHE A 43 -0.96 -2.85 -15.30
CA PHE A 43 0.07 -2.75 -14.26
C PHE A 43 0.91 -1.47 -14.40
N TRP A 44 1.51 -1.25 -15.58
CA TRP A 44 2.37 -0.10 -15.82
C TRP A 44 1.59 1.22 -15.84
N LEU A 45 0.40 1.20 -16.43
CA LEU A 45 -0.47 2.38 -16.48
C LEU A 45 -0.93 2.80 -15.07
N CYS A 46 -1.39 1.84 -14.26
CA CYS A 46 -1.79 2.11 -12.87
C CYS A 46 -0.60 2.55 -12.02
N SER A 47 0.57 1.92 -12.17
CA SER A 47 1.78 2.33 -11.46
C SER A 47 2.20 3.75 -11.82
N LEU A 48 2.20 4.09 -13.11
CA LEU A 48 2.50 5.46 -13.56
C LEU A 48 1.49 6.47 -13.02
N CYS A 49 0.19 6.13 -13.02
CA CYS A 49 -0.86 6.97 -12.47
C CYS A 49 -0.64 7.24 -10.98
N VAL A 50 -0.36 6.20 -10.19
CA VAL A 50 -0.06 6.35 -8.76
C VAL A 50 1.16 7.23 -8.52
N VAL A 51 2.26 6.99 -9.26
CA VAL A 51 3.47 7.80 -9.16
C VAL A 51 3.20 9.26 -9.53
N ALA A 52 2.45 9.51 -10.60
CA ALA A 52 2.10 10.87 -11.02
C ALA A 52 1.26 11.60 -9.96
N VAL A 53 0.29 10.92 -9.34
CA VAL A 53 -0.54 11.48 -8.26
C VAL A 53 0.31 11.82 -7.04
N LEU A 54 1.21 10.91 -6.64
CA LEU A 54 2.08 11.12 -5.47
C LEU A 54 3.17 12.16 -5.72
N ALA A 55 3.59 12.35 -6.98
CA ALA A 55 4.58 13.35 -7.36
C ALA A 55 3.98 14.76 -7.50
N MET A 56 2.67 14.91 -7.46
CA MET A 56 2.01 16.21 -7.58
C MET A 56 2.31 17.07 -6.35
N PRO A 57 2.93 18.25 -6.51
CA PRO A 57 3.23 19.10 -5.38
C PRO A 57 1.93 19.67 -4.81
N HIS A 58 1.82 19.72 -3.48
CA HIS A 58 0.72 20.40 -2.82
C HIS A 58 0.83 21.90 -3.09
N LEU A 59 -0.29 22.51 -3.44
CA LEU A 59 -0.39 23.97 -3.59
C LEU A 59 -0.28 24.58 -2.19
N GLY A 60 0.69 25.43 -1.97
CA GLY A 60 1.09 26.02 -0.67
C GLY A 60 -0.02 26.31 0.36
N THR A 61 0.34 26.89 1.47
CA THR A 61 -0.55 27.13 2.62
C THR A 61 -1.76 28.01 2.32
N ASP A 62 -1.71 28.81 1.27
CA ASP A 62 -2.76 29.78 0.93
C ASP A 62 -4.00 29.16 0.28
N ARG A 63 -3.94 27.88 -0.15
CA ARG A 63 -5.03 27.18 -0.84
C ARG A 63 -5.30 25.79 -0.28
N LEU A 64 -5.36 25.67 1.03
CA LEU A 64 -5.61 24.40 1.74
C LEU A 64 -6.86 23.65 1.27
N TRP A 65 -7.92 24.37 0.90
CA TRP A 65 -9.15 23.74 0.41
C TRP A 65 -8.97 23.04 -0.95
N LEU A 66 -8.07 23.56 -1.82
CA LEU A 66 -7.75 22.90 -3.11
C LEU A 66 -6.97 21.60 -2.89
N ASN A 67 -6.05 21.59 -1.94
CA ASN A 67 -5.33 20.37 -1.56
C ASN A 67 -6.31 19.33 -1.01
N GLY A 68 -7.22 19.74 -0.11
CA GLY A 68 -8.27 18.85 0.40
C GLY A 68 -9.21 18.32 -0.67
N LEU A 69 -9.58 19.14 -1.65
CA LEU A 69 -10.40 18.70 -2.78
C LEU A 69 -9.63 17.72 -3.68
N TYR A 70 -8.36 17.99 -3.95
CA TYR A 70 -7.50 17.11 -4.72
C TYR A 70 -7.39 15.74 -4.05
N ASP A 71 -7.08 15.70 -2.75
CA ASP A 71 -6.98 14.48 -1.98
C ASP A 71 -8.32 13.71 -1.98
N ALA A 72 -9.43 14.41 -1.79
CA ALA A 72 -10.77 13.80 -1.83
C ALA A 72 -11.06 13.17 -3.19
N VAL A 73 -10.79 13.85 -4.29
CA VAL A 73 -10.98 13.31 -5.65
C VAL A 73 -10.07 12.11 -5.90
N CYS A 74 -8.82 12.17 -5.47
CA CYS A 74 -7.90 11.05 -5.58
C CYS A 74 -8.39 9.83 -4.81
N ILE A 75 -8.83 10.01 -3.56
CA ILE A 75 -9.26 8.91 -2.70
C ILE A 75 -10.62 8.35 -3.15
N ILE A 76 -11.58 9.22 -3.47
CA ILE A 76 -12.97 8.81 -3.72
C ILE A 76 -13.15 8.27 -5.14
N VAL A 77 -12.44 8.81 -6.11
CA VAL A 77 -12.67 8.48 -7.53
C VAL A 77 -11.46 7.75 -8.14
N LEU A 78 -10.28 8.35 -8.05
CA LEU A 78 -9.13 7.90 -8.80
C LEU A 78 -8.61 6.55 -8.29
N PHE A 79 -8.40 6.38 -7.00
CA PHE A 79 -7.88 5.12 -6.45
C PHE A 79 -8.83 3.93 -6.67
N PRO A 80 -10.16 4.02 -6.48
CA PRO A 80 -11.07 2.94 -6.85
C PRO A 80 -11.02 2.59 -8.34
N LEU A 81 -10.87 3.57 -9.24
CA LEU A 81 -10.70 3.33 -10.67
C LEU A 81 -9.37 2.63 -10.99
N VAL A 82 -8.27 3.07 -10.35
CA VAL A 82 -6.96 2.43 -10.48
C VAL A 82 -7.01 0.97 -10.00
N VAL A 83 -7.67 0.71 -8.87
CA VAL A 83 -7.87 -0.65 -8.34
C VAL A 83 -8.72 -1.49 -9.31
N ALA A 84 -9.82 -0.94 -9.85
CA ALA A 84 -10.68 -1.64 -10.82
C ALA A 84 -9.92 -1.98 -12.11
N ALA A 85 -9.09 -1.06 -12.61
CA ALA A 85 -8.27 -1.27 -13.79
C ALA A 85 -7.13 -2.28 -13.53
N GLY A 86 -6.46 -2.16 -12.38
CA GLY A 86 -5.39 -3.07 -11.97
C GLY A 86 -5.90 -4.50 -11.77
N ALA A 87 -7.03 -4.66 -11.07
CA ALA A 87 -7.65 -5.96 -10.83
C ALA A 87 -8.20 -6.62 -12.11
N GLY A 88 -8.66 -5.81 -13.09
CA GLY A 88 -9.15 -6.29 -14.39
C GLY A 88 -8.05 -6.57 -15.41
N GLY A 89 -6.84 -6.07 -15.17
CA GLY A 89 -5.72 -6.19 -16.09
C GLY A 89 -5.16 -7.60 -16.16
N LYS A 90 -4.91 -8.08 -17.39
CA LYS A 90 -4.19 -9.34 -17.60
C LYS A 90 -2.70 -9.03 -17.76
N VAL A 91 -1.91 -9.49 -16.83
CA VAL A 91 -0.44 -9.45 -16.93
C VAL A 91 0.00 -10.66 -17.76
N THR A 92 0.40 -10.42 -19.00
CA THR A 92 0.76 -11.49 -19.95
C THR A 92 2.27 -11.69 -20.05
N ASP A 93 3.03 -10.63 -19.91
CA ASP A 93 4.49 -10.65 -20.04
C ASP A 93 5.18 -11.23 -18.79
N ARG A 94 6.32 -11.88 -19.01
CA ARG A 94 7.07 -12.59 -17.97
C ARG A 94 7.66 -11.65 -16.92
N VAL A 95 8.07 -10.44 -17.34
CA VAL A 95 8.68 -9.46 -16.43
C VAL A 95 7.65 -8.90 -15.47
N SER A 96 6.52 -8.41 -15.99
CA SER A 96 5.44 -7.88 -15.15
C SER A 96 4.87 -8.93 -14.20
N LYS A 97 4.75 -10.21 -14.63
CA LYS A 97 4.35 -11.30 -13.74
C LYS A 97 5.30 -11.48 -12.57
N LYS A 98 6.62 -11.46 -12.83
CA LYS A 98 7.62 -11.58 -11.75
C LYS A 98 7.57 -10.38 -10.80
N VAL A 99 7.48 -9.17 -11.35
CA VAL A 99 7.43 -7.94 -10.55
C VAL A 99 6.13 -7.89 -9.72
N CYS A 100 4.97 -8.14 -10.33
CA CYS A 100 3.70 -8.18 -9.61
C CYS A 100 3.69 -9.27 -8.52
N GLY A 101 4.22 -10.47 -8.83
CA GLY A 101 4.33 -11.55 -7.86
C GLY A 101 5.19 -11.13 -6.67
N PHE A 102 6.40 -10.62 -6.94
CA PHE A 102 7.31 -10.17 -5.89
C PHE A 102 6.70 -9.06 -5.03
N LEU A 103 6.12 -8.01 -5.66
CA LEU A 103 5.48 -6.91 -4.94
C LEU A 103 4.28 -7.39 -4.11
N GLY A 104 3.49 -8.33 -4.64
CA GLY A 104 2.38 -8.94 -3.92
C GLY A 104 2.86 -9.72 -2.70
N ASP A 105 3.89 -10.54 -2.86
CA ASP A 105 4.44 -11.38 -1.79
C ASP A 105 5.05 -10.56 -0.66
N ILE A 106 5.78 -9.48 -0.97
CA ILE A 106 6.41 -8.62 0.05
C ILE A 106 5.46 -7.56 0.64
N SER A 107 4.32 -7.30 0.01
CA SER A 107 3.44 -6.18 0.42
C SER A 107 3.00 -6.26 1.88
N TYR A 108 2.59 -7.42 2.34
CA TYR A 108 2.15 -7.63 3.71
C TYR A 108 3.30 -7.57 4.74
N PRO A 109 4.42 -8.29 4.56
CA PRO A 109 5.58 -8.14 5.43
C PRO A 109 6.10 -6.69 5.46
N LEU A 110 6.17 -6.02 4.30
CA LEU A 110 6.60 -4.63 4.21
C LEU A 110 5.67 -3.70 5.01
N TYR A 111 4.36 -3.88 4.87
CA TYR A 111 3.36 -3.09 5.60
C TYR A 111 3.55 -3.17 7.12
N ILE A 112 3.89 -4.34 7.64
CA ILE A 112 4.08 -4.52 9.09
C ILE A 112 5.44 -3.98 9.55
N THR A 113 6.49 -4.15 8.76
CA THR A 113 7.87 -3.92 9.20
C THR A 113 8.41 -2.51 8.93
N HIS A 114 7.88 -1.78 7.93
CA HIS A 114 8.45 -0.49 7.53
C HIS A 114 8.18 0.64 8.53
N TYR A 115 7.09 0.57 9.27
CA TYR A 115 6.57 1.67 10.08
C TYR A 115 7.57 2.19 11.13
N PRO A 116 8.24 1.36 11.94
CA PRO A 116 9.24 1.82 12.89
C PRO A 116 10.40 2.57 12.22
N PHE A 117 10.85 2.09 11.05
CA PHE A 117 11.95 2.71 10.32
C PHE A 117 11.58 4.08 9.76
N VAL A 118 10.36 4.22 9.24
CA VAL A 118 9.84 5.50 8.77
C VAL A 118 9.75 6.50 9.93
N TYR A 119 9.31 6.07 11.11
CA TYR A 119 9.26 6.95 12.29
C TYR A 119 10.64 7.42 12.72
N ILE A 120 11.61 6.52 12.83
CA ILE A 120 13.00 6.86 13.20
C ILE A 120 13.58 7.83 12.19
N TYR A 121 13.39 7.56 10.90
CA TYR A 121 13.86 8.44 9.83
C TYR A 121 13.20 9.81 9.90
N THR A 122 11.89 9.88 10.07
CA THR A 122 11.16 11.15 10.16
C THR A 122 11.59 11.96 11.38
N ALA A 123 11.74 11.31 12.55
CA ALA A 123 12.24 11.97 13.76
C ALA A 123 13.64 12.55 13.52
N TRP A 124 14.54 11.77 12.94
CA TRP A 124 15.88 12.23 12.60
C TRP A 124 15.87 13.43 11.64
N VAL A 125 15.04 13.40 10.58
CA VAL A 125 14.92 14.52 9.64
C VAL A 125 14.40 15.79 10.31
N VAL A 126 13.40 15.66 11.20
CA VAL A 126 12.82 16.80 11.94
C VAL A 126 13.83 17.42 12.88
N ASP A 127 14.60 16.61 13.61
CA ASP A 127 15.55 17.07 14.62
C ASP A 127 16.80 17.66 14.00
N THR A 128 17.37 17.02 12.98
CA THR A 128 18.66 17.41 12.42
C THR A 128 18.55 18.36 11.23
N ARG A 129 17.37 18.42 10.56
CA ARG A 129 17.13 19.20 9.34
C ARG A 129 18.27 19.05 8.33
N PRO A 130 18.59 17.81 7.91
CA PRO A 130 19.74 17.54 7.08
C PRO A 130 19.62 18.17 5.69
N ALA A 131 20.73 18.32 5.00
CA ALA A 131 20.73 18.75 3.59
C ALA A 131 20.02 17.71 2.71
N TRP A 132 19.40 18.13 1.63
CA TRP A 132 18.64 17.27 0.71
C TRP A 132 19.39 16.00 0.25
N PRO A 133 20.68 16.07 -0.16
CA PRO A 133 21.40 14.87 -0.58
C PRO A 133 21.57 13.86 0.54
N GLU A 134 21.79 14.34 1.76
CA GLU A 134 21.93 13.51 2.94
C GLU A 134 20.59 12.84 3.34
N ALA A 135 19.51 13.62 3.36
CA ALA A 135 18.17 13.11 3.60
C ALA A 135 17.79 12.03 2.57
N LEU A 136 18.06 12.26 1.29
CA LEU A 136 17.80 11.27 0.23
C LEU A 136 18.64 10.00 0.41
N GLY A 137 19.91 10.12 0.79
CA GLY A 137 20.81 8.99 1.03
C GLY A 137 20.29 8.09 2.16
N TYR A 138 20.00 8.66 3.31
CA TYR A 138 19.41 7.93 4.44
C TYR A 138 18.00 7.40 4.14
N GLY A 139 17.18 8.17 3.44
CA GLY A 139 15.87 7.74 3.00
C GLY A 139 15.93 6.50 2.09
N ALA A 140 16.85 6.50 1.13
CA ALA A 140 17.09 5.34 0.26
C ALA A 140 17.57 4.11 1.04
N LEU A 141 18.41 4.32 2.06
CA LEU A 141 18.90 3.25 2.93
C LEU A 141 17.78 2.66 3.78
N VAL A 142 16.92 3.50 4.38
CA VAL A 142 15.73 3.09 5.14
C VAL A 142 14.76 2.33 4.25
N TYR A 143 14.48 2.84 3.04
CA TYR A 143 13.60 2.18 2.09
C TYR A 143 14.13 0.82 1.64
N GLY A 144 15.41 0.76 1.23
CA GLY A 144 16.06 -0.49 0.83
C GLY A 144 16.15 -1.50 1.98
N GLY A 145 16.49 -1.03 3.18
CA GLY A 145 16.52 -1.84 4.40
C GLY A 145 15.14 -2.42 4.75
N SER A 146 14.09 -1.63 4.61
CA SER A 146 12.70 -2.08 4.85
C SER A 146 12.29 -3.17 3.86
N ILE A 147 12.64 -3.03 2.57
CA ILE A 147 12.37 -4.05 1.54
C ILE A 147 13.15 -5.33 1.85
N LEU A 148 14.43 -5.22 2.19
CA LEU A 148 15.27 -6.37 2.55
C LEU A 148 14.72 -7.10 3.77
N LEU A 149 14.35 -6.36 4.81
CA LEU A 149 13.75 -6.95 6.01
C LEU A 149 12.42 -7.63 5.71
N ALA A 150 11.55 -7.00 4.91
CA ALA A 150 10.29 -7.60 4.49
C ALA A 150 10.50 -8.90 3.70
N TRP A 151 11.49 -8.93 2.82
CA TRP A 151 11.85 -10.12 2.08
C TRP A 151 12.42 -11.23 2.99
N LEU A 152 13.25 -10.88 3.95
CA LEU A 152 13.75 -11.84 4.97
C LEU A 152 12.60 -12.40 5.81
N CYS A 153 11.68 -11.55 6.28
CA CYS A 153 10.49 -11.99 7.01
C CYS A 153 9.61 -12.92 6.18
N LEU A 154 9.43 -12.63 4.89
CA LEU A 154 8.69 -13.49 3.97
C LEU A 154 9.35 -14.88 3.89
N ARG A 155 10.64 -14.93 3.60
CA ARG A 155 11.37 -16.18 3.35
C ARG A 155 11.61 -17.01 4.60
N LEU A 156 12.01 -16.37 5.71
CA LEU A 156 12.43 -17.07 6.91
C LEU A 156 11.27 -17.39 7.86
N TYR A 157 10.20 -16.62 7.81
CA TYR A 157 9.08 -16.76 8.73
C TYR A 157 7.76 -17.10 8.03
N ASP A 158 7.29 -16.26 7.11
CA ASP A 158 5.94 -16.35 6.56
C ASP A 158 5.74 -17.62 5.70
N GLU A 159 6.63 -17.87 4.73
CA GLU A 159 6.54 -19.06 3.86
C GLU A 159 6.62 -20.38 4.65
N PRO A 160 7.57 -20.57 5.60
CA PRO A 160 7.65 -21.79 6.41
C PRO A 160 6.42 -21.99 7.31
N VAL A 161 5.96 -20.92 7.96
CA VAL A 161 4.78 -20.98 8.85
C VAL A 161 3.51 -21.29 8.09
N ARG A 162 3.27 -20.63 6.95
CA ARG A 162 2.13 -20.94 6.08
C ARG A 162 2.19 -22.38 5.57
N GLY A 163 3.37 -22.85 5.18
CA GLY A 163 3.57 -24.23 4.73
C GLY A 163 3.25 -25.23 5.83
N TRP A 164 3.68 -24.97 7.06
CA TRP A 164 3.39 -25.82 8.22
C TRP A 164 1.90 -25.82 8.58
N LEU A 165 1.26 -24.64 8.64
CA LEU A 165 -0.17 -24.50 8.92
C LEU A 165 -1.02 -25.23 7.86
N LYS A 166 -0.68 -25.06 6.58
CA LYS A 166 -1.38 -25.73 5.47
C LYS A 166 -1.30 -27.25 5.59
N ARG A 167 -0.13 -27.79 5.92
CA ARG A 167 0.03 -29.24 6.12
C ARG A 167 -0.75 -29.74 7.33
N ARG A 168 -0.76 -28.97 8.43
CA ARG A 168 -1.36 -29.43 9.70
C ARG A 168 -2.88 -29.28 9.73
N PHE A 169 -3.42 -28.23 9.13
CA PHE A 169 -4.85 -27.88 9.27
C PHE A 169 -5.68 -27.98 7.99
N MET A 170 -5.04 -27.91 6.80
CA MET A 170 -5.78 -27.90 5.54
C MET A 170 -5.72 -29.21 4.75
N GLN A 171 -4.91 -30.18 5.13
CA GLN A 171 -4.97 -31.53 4.54
C GLN A 171 -6.16 -32.26 5.16
N ARG A 172 -7.39 -31.94 4.71
CA ARG A 172 -8.51 -32.85 4.87
C ARG A 172 -8.22 -34.10 4.04
N LYS A 173 -8.21 -35.26 4.69
CA LYS A 173 -8.19 -36.55 3.99
C LYS A 173 -9.28 -36.55 2.91
N PRO A 174 -9.00 -37.05 1.69
CA PRO A 174 -10.07 -37.30 0.73
C PRO A 174 -11.09 -38.22 1.41
N VAL A 175 -12.36 -37.81 1.43
CA VAL A 175 -13.46 -38.68 1.80
C VAL A 175 -13.48 -39.76 0.74
N GLN A 176 -13.05 -40.97 1.10
CA GLN A 176 -13.26 -42.18 0.31
C GLN A 176 -14.77 -42.48 0.41
N GLY A 177 -15.48 -42.19 -0.66
CA GLY A 177 -16.84 -42.64 -0.93
C GLY A 177 -16.82 -43.61 -2.08
#